data_c24bfb2fac16c6f222fa4e08390bdab5
#
_entry.id   c24bfb2fac16c6f222fa4e08390bdab5
#
_cell.length_a   1.000
_cell.length_b   1.000
_cell.length_c   1.000
_cell.angle_alpha   90.00
_cell.angle_beta   90.00
_cell.angle_gamma   90.00
#
_symmetry.space_group_name_H-M   'P 1'
#
loop_
_entity.id
_entity.type
_entity.pdbx_description
1 polymer ?
#
loop_
_entity_poly.entity_id
_entity_poly.type
_entity_poly.pdbx_seq_one_letter_code
_entity_poly.pdbx_strand_id
1 'polypeptide(L)'
;MYTAVAFQVASTINIKLSKQQLAHQLLFQDSDELFYQVAPEKFMYLFHYGIVSFFNMNPDETAQLIKEIEPYCVEMIPADMSEAISVHIVENTLKVDFEKVVLPEVNPEMIRLVMLNVSQSVALDAYS
;
A
#
# COMPACT_ATOMS: atom_id res chain seq x y z
N MET A 1 -5.83 13.97 9.36
CA MET A 1 -5.52 13.68 7.96
C MET A 1 -4.55 12.51 7.88
N TYR A 2 -4.81 11.59 6.96
CA TYR A 2 -3.95 10.43 6.71
C TYR A 2 -3.37 10.54 5.30
N THR A 3 -2.27 9.83 5.06
CA THR A 3 -1.67 9.77 3.72
C THR A 3 -1.56 8.30 3.30
N ALA A 4 -1.97 8.01 2.07
CA ALA A 4 -1.71 6.74 1.41
C ALA A 4 -0.64 6.98 0.35
N VAL A 5 0.41 6.15 0.34
CA VAL A 5 1.52 6.27 -0.60
C VAL A 5 1.84 4.90 -1.19
N ALA A 6 2.18 4.87 -2.47
CA ALA A 6 2.58 3.64 -3.14
C ALA A 6 3.94 3.82 -3.83
N PHE A 7 4.74 2.76 -3.81
CA PHE A 7 6.08 2.73 -4.40
C PHE A 7 6.24 1.52 -5.31
N GLN A 8 6.90 1.70 -6.44
CA GLN A 8 7.43 0.59 -7.22
C GLN A 8 8.81 0.23 -6.65
N VAL A 9 8.92 -0.89 -5.95
CA VAL A 9 10.16 -1.26 -5.23
C VAL A 9 10.94 -2.39 -5.90
N ALA A 10 10.30 -3.16 -6.76
CA ALA A 10 10.91 -4.32 -7.40
C ALA A 10 10.19 -4.63 -8.71
N SER A 11 10.72 -5.54 -9.50
CA SER A 11 10.01 -6.05 -10.67
C SER A 11 8.84 -6.94 -10.25
N THR A 12 9.07 -7.82 -9.27
CA THR A 12 8.01 -8.64 -8.69
C THR A 12 8.22 -8.84 -7.19
N ILE A 13 7.14 -9.20 -6.51
CA ILE A 13 7.17 -9.61 -5.10
C ILE A 13 6.58 -11.01 -5.01
N ASN A 14 7.27 -11.91 -4.34
CA ASN A 14 6.80 -13.29 -4.12
C ASN A 14 5.68 -13.28 -3.07
N ILE A 15 4.45 -13.29 -3.52
CA ILE A 15 3.27 -13.20 -2.66
C ILE A 15 3.14 -14.41 -1.74
N LYS A 16 3.36 -15.61 -2.27
CA LYS A 16 3.25 -16.85 -1.48
C LYS A 16 4.25 -16.90 -0.33
N LEU A 17 5.51 -16.54 -0.61
CA LEU A 17 6.56 -16.55 0.40
C LEU A 17 6.35 -15.43 1.42
N SER A 18 5.96 -14.24 0.97
CA SER A 18 5.62 -13.12 1.85
C SER A 18 4.53 -13.50 2.83
N LYS A 19 3.48 -14.14 2.34
CA LYS A 19 2.36 -14.60 3.17
C LYS A 19 2.82 -15.56 4.27
N GLN A 20 3.76 -16.45 3.96
CA GLN A 20 4.27 -17.44 4.92
C GLN A 20 5.18 -16.83 5.98
N GLN A 21 5.93 -15.79 5.64
CA GLN A 21 7.01 -15.27 6.46
C GLN A 21 6.69 -13.97 7.22
N LEU A 22 5.80 -13.14 6.69
CA LEU A 22 5.46 -11.87 7.36
C LEU A 22 4.53 -12.11 8.54
N ALA A 23 4.87 -11.51 9.68
CA ALA A 23 4.17 -11.73 10.95
C ALA A 23 3.11 -10.68 11.26
N HIS A 24 2.66 -9.91 10.26
CA HIS A 24 1.61 -8.91 10.44
C HIS A 24 0.22 -9.52 10.26
N GLN A 25 -0.80 -8.82 10.73
CA GLN A 25 -2.18 -9.28 10.62
C GLN A 25 -2.66 -9.17 9.17
N LEU A 26 -2.89 -10.32 8.53
CA LEU A 26 -3.38 -10.38 7.16
C LEU A 26 -4.91 -10.21 7.15
N LEU A 27 -5.38 -9.16 6.47
CA LEU A 27 -6.81 -8.83 6.38
C LEU A 27 -7.45 -9.30 5.08
N PHE A 28 -6.68 -9.35 3.98
CA PHE A 28 -7.17 -9.78 2.68
C PHE A 28 -6.02 -10.42 1.92
N GLN A 29 -6.32 -11.45 1.14
CA GLN A 29 -5.34 -12.15 0.32
C GLN A 29 -5.98 -12.72 -0.94
N ASP A 30 -5.19 -12.73 -2.02
CA ASP A 30 -5.47 -13.56 -3.19
C ASP A 30 -4.13 -13.96 -3.81
N SER A 31 -4.14 -14.50 -5.03
CA SER A 31 -2.91 -14.96 -5.69
C SER A 31 -1.90 -13.85 -5.99
N ASP A 32 -2.37 -12.59 -6.08
CA ASP A 32 -1.57 -11.45 -6.53
C ASP A 32 -1.39 -10.35 -5.48
N GLU A 33 -2.10 -10.43 -4.36
CA GLU A 33 -2.19 -9.34 -3.38
C GLU A 33 -2.20 -9.83 -1.94
N LEU A 34 -1.58 -9.04 -1.05
CA LEU A 34 -1.66 -9.24 0.40
C LEU A 34 -1.89 -7.90 1.08
N PHE A 35 -2.95 -7.81 1.87
CA PHE A 35 -3.31 -6.60 2.61
C PHE A 35 -3.19 -6.85 4.11
N TYR A 36 -2.31 -6.08 4.77
CA TYR A 36 -1.99 -6.24 6.18
C TYR A 36 -2.36 -5.03 7.01
N GLN A 37 -2.75 -5.28 8.26
CA GLN A 37 -2.76 -4.26 9.30
C GLN A 37 -1.48 -4.42 10.11
N VAL A 38 -0.62 -3.40 10.10
CA VAL A 38 0.68 -3.43 10.76
C VAL A 38 0.58 -2.92 12.20
N ALA A 39 -0.31 -1.96 12.44
CA ALA A 39 -0.59 -1.37 13.73
C ALA A 39 -1.98 -0.72 13.68
N PRO A 40 -2.55 -0.25 14.80
CA PRO A 40 -3.82 0.47 14.75
C PRO A 40 -3.78 1.60 13.72
N GLU A 41 -4.73 1.62 12.80
CA GLU A 41 -4.85 2.61 11.73
C GLU A 41 -3.66 2.68 10.77
N LYS A 42 -2.80 1.63 10.74
CA LYS A 42 -1.65 1.55 9.82
C LYS A 42 -1.74 0.28 8.99
N PHE A 43 -1.67 0.44 7.67
CA PHE A 43 -1.88 -0.67 6.72
C PHE A 43 -0.77 -0.72 5.69
N MET A 44 -0.49 -1.95 5.22
CA MET A 44 0.47 -2.21 4.15
C MET A 44 -0.19 -3.13 3.12
N TYR A 45 0.01 -2.83 1.83
CA TYR A 45 -0.57 -3.59 0.74
C TYR A 45 0.53 -4.01 -0.24
N LEU A 46 0.70 -5.30 -0.44
CA LEU A 46 1.71 -5.86 -1.35
C LEU A 46 1.06 -6.36 -2.64
N PHE A 47 1.70 -6.08 -3.77
CA PHE A 47 1.24 -6.54 -5.07
C PHE A 47 2.32 -7.34 -5.77
N HIS A 48 1.93 -8.42 -6.44
CA HIS A 48 2.83 -9.29 -7.20
C HIS A 48 3.73 -8.51 -8.18
N TYR A 49 3.22 -7.48 -8.82
CA TYR A 49 3.95 -6.69 -9.81
C TYR A 49 4.93 -5.67 -9.21
N GLY A 50 5.32 -5.86 -7.97
CA GLY A 50 6.43 -5.13 -7.36
C GLY A 50 6.07 -3.81 -6.70
N ILE A 51 4.78 -3.56 -6.48
CA ILE A 51 4.31 -2.34 -5.82
C ILE A 51 3.95 -2.65 -4.36
N VAL A 52 4.30 -1.74 -3.47
CA VAL A 52 3.87 -1.75 -2.08
C VAL A 52 3.23 -0.40 -1.75
N SER A 53 2.11 -0.46 -1.06
CA SER A 53 1.38 0.73 -0.63
C SER A 53 1.30 0.77 0.89
N PHE A 54 1.34 1.98 1.45
CA PHE A 54 1.29 2.20 2.89
C PHE A 54 0.23 3.24 3.22
N PHE A 55 -0.44 3.06 4.35
CA PHE A 55 -1.43 3.99 4.86
C PHE A 55 -1.05 4.44 6.26
N ASN A 56 -1.01 5.76 6.48
CA ASN A 56 -0.73 6.38 7.77
C ASN A 56 0.64 6.03 8.35
N MET A 57 1.68 6.06 7.50
CA MET A 57 3.05 5.77 7.91
C MET A 57 3.99 6.91 7.51
N ASN A 58 4.97 7.18 8.37
CA ASN A 58 6.02 8.15 8.07
C ASN A 58 7.12 7.50 7.21
N PRO A 59 8.04 8.28 6.61
CA PRO A 59 9.10 7.73 5.76
C PRO A 59 10.00 6.68 6.46
N ASP A 60 10.26 6.81 7.74
CA ASP A 60 11.07 5.85 8.48
C ASP A 60 10.34 4.50 8.62
N GLU A 61 9.04 4.53 8.88
CA GLU A 61 8.22 3.34 8.97
C GLU A 61 8.13 2.62 7.62
N THR A 62 7.93 3.36 6.54
CA THR A 62 7.86 2.77 5.19
C THR A 62 9.21 2.17 4.78
N ALA A 63 10.30 2.84 5.07
CA ALA A 63 11.64 2.35 4.76
C ALA A 63 11.94 1.04 5.50
N GLN A 64 11.56 0.95 6.76
CA GLN A 64 11.75 -0.26 7.56
C GLN A 64 10.93 -1.44 7.03
N LEU A 65 9.68 -1.20 6.64
CA LEU A 65 8.82 -2.24 6.08
C LEU A 65 9.30 -2.69 4.69
N ILE A 66 9.81 -1.77 3.87
CA ILE A 66 10.43 -2.12 2.58
C ILE A 66 11.63 -3.04 2.81
N LYS A 67 12.45 -2.75 3.81
CA LYS A 67 13.56 -3.63 4.20
C LYS A 67 13.07 -5.02 4.61
N GLU A 68 11.97 -5.08 5.34
CA GLU A 68 11.38 -6.34 5.81
C GLU A 68 10.91 -7.23 4.65
N ILE A 69 10.37 -6.63 3.59
CA ILE A 69 9.90 -7.38 2.42
C ILE A 69 10.98 -7.64 1.37
N GLU A 70 12.13 -6.98 1.48
CA GLU A 70 13.23 -7.09 0.52
C GLU A 70 13.62 -8.55 0.17
N PRO A 71 13.70 -9.50 1.15
CA PRO A 71 14.01 -10.89 0.82
C PRO A 71 13.02 -11.59 -0.10
N TYR A 72 11.82 -11.05 -0.23
CA TYR A 72 10.76 -11.61 -1.08
C TYR A 72 10.63 -10.90 -2.41
N CYS A 73 11.45 -9.86 -2.64
CA CYS A 73 11.44 -9.09 -3.87
C CYS A 73 12.42 -9.68 -4.88
N VAL A 74 12.03 -9.62 -6.16
CA VAL A 74 12.88 -10.01 -7.28
C VAL A 74 13.24 -8.74 -8.04
N GLU A 75 14.54 -8.50 -8.24
CA GLU A 75 15.06 -7.29 -8.89
C GLU A 75 14.58 -6.01 -8.20
N MET A 76 15.20 -5.71 -7.05
CA MET A 76 14.96 -4.43 -6.38
C MET A 76 15.32 -3.29 -7.33
N ILE A 77 14.47 -2.28 -7.40
CA ILE A 77 14.71 -1.08 -8.20
C ILE A 77 14.64 0.14 -7.28
N PRO A 78 15.33 1.25 -7.65
CA PRO A 78 15.21 2.49 -6.88
C PRO A 78 13.75 2.93 -6.80
N ALA A 79 13.29 3.31 -5.62
CA ALA A 79 11.89 3.72 -5.41
C ALA A 79 11.66 5.16 -5.89
N ASP A 80 11.98 5.43 -7.15
CA ASP A 80 11.80 6.74 -7.78
C ASP A 80 10.35 7.01 -8.14
N MET A 81 9.59 5.94 -8.40
CA MET A 81 8.20 6.05 -8.80
C MET A 81 7.33 5.86 -7.58
N SER A 82 6.71 6.94 -7.15
CA SER A 82 5.78 6.90 -6.03
C SER A 82 4.63 7.86 -6.29
N GLU A 83 3.49 7.56 -5.69
CA GLU A 83 2.36 8.47 -5.65
C GLU A 83 1.77 8.48 -4.26
N ALA A 84 1.20 9.63 -3.88
CA ALA A 84 0.58 9.80 -2.58
C ALA A 84 -0.78 10.45 -2.74
N ILE A 85 -1.71 10.06 -1.89
CA ILE A 85 -3.04 10.66 -1.82
C ILE A 85 -3.37 10.99 -0.37
N SER A 86 -3.98 12.15 -0.14
CA SER A 86 -4.45 12.55 1.18
C SER A 86 -5.81 11.93 1.46
N VAL A 87 -5.98 11.41 2.67
CA VAL A 87 -7.24 10.79 3.11
C VAL A 87 -7.75 11.57 4.31
N HIS A 88 -8.95 12.11 4.21
CA HIS A 88 -9.61 12.87 5.26
C HIS A 88 -10.79 12.06 5.79
N ILE A 89 -10.93 12.02 7.10
CA ILE A 89 -12.07 11.35 7.75
C ILE A 89 -13.07 12.43 8.16
N VAL A 90 -14.24 12.40 7.53
CA VAL A 90 -15.34 13.32 7.83
C VAL A 90 -16.61 12.47 7.94
N GLU A 91 -17.22 12.47 9.11
CA GLU A 91 -18.41 11.69 9.39
C GLU A 91 -19.51 11.93 8.34
N ASN A 92 -20.16 10.85 7.89
CA ASN A 92 -21.24 10.87 6.91
C ASN A 92 -20.87 11.44 5.54
N THR A 93 -19.58 11.44 5.18
CA THR A 93 -19.11 11.97 3.91
C THR A 93 -18.26 10.96 3.17
N LEU A 94 -18.52 10.78 1.88
CA LEU A 94 -17.66 10.01 0.98
C LEU A 94 -17.42 10.86 -0.27
N LYS A 95 -16.15 11.18 -0.54
CA LYS A 95 -15.78 11.97 -1.71
C LYS A 95 -14.42 11.53 -2.23
N VAL A 96 -14.31 11.37 -3.53
CA VAL A 96 -13.05 10.99 -4.19
C VAL A 96 -12.66 12.07 -5.19
N ASP A 97 -11.42 12.53 -5.12
CA ASP A 97 -10.85 13.54 -6.00
C ASP A 97 -9.43 13.08 -6.37
N PHE A 98 -8.74 13.79 -7.27
CA PHE A 98 -7.41 13.42 -7.79
C PHE A 98 -6.35 13.25 -6.71
N GLU A 99 -6.31 14.15 -5.76
CA GLU A 99 -5.25 14.19 -4.74
C GLU A 99 -5.78 13.94 -3.33
N LYS A 100 -7.07 13.72 -3.21
CA LYS A 100 -7.72 13.66 -1.91
C LYS A 100 -8.90 12.71 -1.93
N VAL A 101 -9.02 11.93 -0.85
CA VAL A 101 -10.19 11.10 -0.59
C VAL A 101 -10.75 11.50 0.78
N VAL A 102 -12.06 11.63 0.86
CA VAL A 102 -12.76 11.87 2.13
C VAL A 102 -13.57 10.62 2.45
N LEU A 103 -13.33 10.04 3.62
CA LEU A 103 -14.02 8.83 4.08
C LEU A 103 -14.84 9.16 5.33
N PRO A 104 -15.98 8.47 5.54
CA PRO A 104 -16.81 8.70 6.74
C PRO A 104 -16.18 8.16 8.02
N GLU A 105 -15.28 7.19 7.92
CA GLU A 105 -14.62 6.57 9.05
C GLU A 105 -13.34 5.84 8.62
N VAL A 106 -12.51 5.46 9.58
CA VAL A 106 -11.35 4.59 9.32
C VAL A 106 -11.86 3.16 9.21
N ASN A 107 -12.09 2.73 7.97
CA ASN A 107 -12.64 1.41 7.64
C ASN A 107 -11.62 0.66 6.79
N PRO A 108 -11.15 -0.53 7.21
CA PRO A 108 -10.13 -1.26 6.47
C PRO A 108 -10.50 -1.56 5.01
N GLU A 109 -11.76 -1.88 4.73
CA GLU A 109 -12.20 -2.16 3.37
C GLU A 109 -12.12 -0.92 2.47
N MET A 110 -12.54 0.24 2.98
CA MET A 110 -12.45 1.51 2.25
C MET A 110 -11.00 1.93 2.05
N ILE A 111 -10.17 1.77 3.08
CA ILE A 111 -8.74 2.07 3.02
C ILE A 111 -8.06 1.17 1.99
N ARG A 112 -8.40 -0.11 1.94
CA ARG A 112 -7.88 -1.04 0.94
C ARG A 112 -8.17 -0.55 -0.49
N LEU A 113 -9.36 -0.07 -0.76
CA LEU A 113 -9.73 0.45 -2.08
C LEU A 113 -8.95 1.72 -2.43
N VAL A 114 -8.71 2.60 -1.47
CA VAL A 114 -7.88 3.79 -1.67
C VAL A 114 -6.44 3.39 -2.00
N MET A 115 -5.88 2.46 -1.25
CA MET A 115 -4.51 1.96 -1.46
C MET A 115 -4.38 1.23 -2.81
N LEU A 116 -5.39 0.47 -3.19
CA LEU A 116 -5.45 -0.18 -4.49
C LEU A 116 -5.40 0.85 -5.62
N ASN A 117 -6.18 1.92 -5.51
CA ASN A 117 -6.23 3.00 -6.49
C ASN A 117 -4.86 3.69 -6.66
N VAL A 118 -4.23 4.07 -5.57
CA VAL A 118 -2.93 4.76 -5.64
C VAL A 118 -1.84 3.82 -6.17
N SER A 119 -1.93 2.53 -5.86
CA SER A 119 -1.00 1.51 -6.36
C SER A 119 -1.15 1.30 -7.87
N GLN A 120 -2.37 1.28 -8.37
CA GLN A 120 -2.65 1.16 -9.81
C GLN A 120 -2.14 2.40 -10.56
N SER A 121 -2.22 3.58 -9.97
CA SER A 121 -1.70 4.79 -10.56
C SER A 121 -0.18 4.71 -10.76
N VAL A 122 0.56 4.21 -9.76
CA VAL A 122 2.00 3.98 -9.89
C VAL A 122 2.30 2.94 -10.97
N ALA A 123 1.54 1.86 -11.02
CA ALA A 123 1.71 0.80 -12.02
C ALA A 123 1.51 1.34 -13.44
N LEU A 124 0.52 2.18 -13.66
CA LEU A 124 0.27 2.81 -14.96
C LEU A 124 1.41 3.74 -15.36
N ASP A 125 1.94 4.52 -14.43
CA ASP A 125 3.08 5.40 -14.68
C ASP A 125 4.32 4.60 -15.08
N ALA A 126 4.52 3.44 -14.50
CA ALA A 126 5.66 2.57 -14.80
C ALA A 126 5.63 2.02 -16.24
N TYR A 127 4.46 1.94 -16.86
CA TYR A 127 4.28 1.44 -18.22
C TYR A 127 4.19 2.54 -19.27
N SER A 128 4.22 3.80 -18.87
CA SER A 128 4.11 4.93 -19.82
C SER A 128 5.45 5.51 -20.26
#